data_851e9b72bf9295e9fbeaf7b10c557d2e
#
_entry.id   851e9b72bf9295e9fbeaf7b10c557d2e
#
_cell.length_a   1.000
_cell.length_b   1.000
_cell.length_c   1.000
_cell.angle_alpha   90.00
_cell.angle_beta   90.00
_cell.angle_gamma   90.00
#
_symmetry.space_group_name_H-M   'P 1'
#
loop_
_entity.id
_entity.type
_entity.pdbx_description
1 polymer ?
#
loop_
_entity_poly.entity_id
_entity_poly.type
_entity_poly.pdbx_seq_one_letter_code
_entity_poly.pdbx_strand_id
1 'polypeptide(L)'
;MTKKQQSFFAIASILLILFLDQWVKIWVKTSFSPYQTVALIQGFIELHFIENRGMAFGTEFGAGIWAKYALSVFRLLAIIGIGYYLRKVILTQNPNFSFLLAIVLIFSGAAGNLIDGMFYDFAFDLDKDFLTNWTRTYDENNAVFLPDEVRKTGFMLGSVVDMFRFTVTWPSWMPFGLGGGEIFPPIWNIADFSISCGVGLLLLKYRKNFGKSNDEKPLEN
;
A
#
# COMPACT_ATOMS: atom_id res chain seq x y z
N MET A 1 0.18 -29.69 1.32
CA MET A 1 0.42 -29.34 -0.11
C MET A 1 1.82 -29.77 -0.50
N THR A 2 2.01 -30.32 -1.70
CA THR A 2 3.36 -30.57 -2.25
C THR A 2 4.06 -29.25 -2.59
N LYS A 3 5.39 -29.23 -2.72
CA LYS A 3 6.13 -28.01 -3.13
C LYS A 3 5.63 -27.44 -4.46
N LYS A 4 5.25 -28.30 -5.41
CA LYS A 4 4.67 -27.89 -6.69
C LYS A 4 3.31 -27.20 -6.51
N GLN A 5 2.47 -27.74 -5.66
CA GLN A 5 1.17 -27.12 -5.32
C GLN A 5 1.33 -25.80 -4.59
N GLN A 6 2.29 -25.68 -3.66
CA GLN A 6 2.59 -24.44 -2.96
C GLN A 6 3.11 -23.36 -3.93
N SER A 7 4.01 -23.72 -4.85
CA SER A 7 4.51 -22.81 -5.88
C SER A 7 3.38 -22.34 -6.80
N PHE A 8 2.55 -23.27 -7.27
CA PHE A 8 1.40 -22.93 -8.12
C PHE A 8 0.42 -22.00 -7.39
N PHE A 9 0.06 -22.34 -6.16
CA PHE A 9 -0.80 -21.50 -5.33
C PHE A 9 -0.22 -20.09 -5.14
N ALA A 10 1.08 -19.99 -4.81
CA ALA A 10 1.74 -18.70 -4.62
C ALA A 10 1.70 -17.85 -5.89
N ILE A 11 2.11 -18.43 -7.03
CA ILE A 11 2.12 -17.71 -8.32
C ILE A 11 0.71 -17.29 -8.73
N ALA A 12 -0.26 -18.22 -8.67
CA ALA A 12 -1.64 -17.92 -9.05
C ALA A 12 -2.26 -16.81 -8.17
N SER A 13 -2.02 -16.86 -6.86
CA SER A 13 -2.53 -15.84 -5.93
C SER A 13 -1.83 -14.49 -6.14
N ILE A 14 -0.52 -14.46 -6.37
CA ILE A 14 0.21 -13.22 -6.68
C ILE A 14 -0.36 -12.58 -7.95
N LEU A 15 -0.49 -13.35 -9.03
CA LEU A 15 -1.02 -12.84 -10.30
C LEU A 15 -2.45 -12.34 -10.17
N LEU A 16 -3.31 -13.06 -9.42
CA LEU A 16 -4.69 -12.65 -9.19
C LEU A 16 -4.78 -11.33 -8.42
N ILE A 17 -4.02 -11.20 -7.32
CA ILE A 17 -4.03 -9.99 -6.48
C ILE A 17 -3.48 -8.80 -7.28
N LEU A 18 -2.36 -8.98 -7.98
CA LEU A 18 -1.80 -7.94 -8.85
C LEU A 18 -2.78 -7.53 -9.95
N PHE A 19 -3.44 -8.48 -10.58
CA PHE A 19 -4.44 -8.18 -11.61
C PHE A 19 -5.59 -7.35 -11.04
N LEU A 20 -6.16 -7.76 -9.90
CA LEU A 20 -7.26 -7.03 -9.28
C LEU A 20 -6.85 -5.63 -8.82
N ASP A 21 -5.68 -5.51 -8.19
CA ASP A 21 -5.13 -4.23 -7.74
C ASP A 21 -4.91 -3.27 -8.91
N GLN A 22 -4.18 -3.71 -9.92
CA GLN A 22 -3.85 -2.88 -11.07
C GLN A 22 -5.08 -2.56 -11.93
N TRP A 23 -6.01 -3.50 -12.07
CA TRP A 23 -7.25 -3.25 -12.80
C TRP A 23 -8.08 -2.14 -12.16
N VAL A 24 -8.28 -2.20 -10.83
CA VAL A 24 -9.05 -1.16 -10.11
C VAL A 24 -8.31 0.17 -10.13
N LYS A 25 -6.98 0.18 -9.92
CA LYS A 25 -6.18 1.39 -9.96
C LYS A 25 -6.21 2.08 -11.32
N ILE A 26 -6.03 1.32 -12.40
CA ILE A 26 -6.10 1.85 -13.77
C ILE A 26 -7.50 2.39 -14.06
N TRP A 27 -8.55 1.63 -13.68
CA TRP A 27 -9.92 2.07 -13.87
C TRP A 27 -10.20 3.39 -13.13
N VAL A 28 -9.80 3.51 -11.87
CA VAL A 28 -9.97 4.76 -11.11
C VAL A 28 -9.17 5.89 -11.74
N LYS A 29 -7.90 5.65 -12.05
CA LYS A 29 -7.00 6.67 -12.64
C LYS A 29 -7.49 7.19 -13.99
N THR A 30 -8.16 6.36 -14.78
CA THR A 30 -8.66 6.73 -16.13
C THR A 30 -10.09 7.23 -16.15
N SER A 31 -10.88 6.97 -15.07
CA SER A 31 -12.32 7.27 -15.06
C SER A 31 -12.70 8.36 -14.05
N PHE A 32 -11.82 8.69 -13.10
CA PHE A 32 -12.08 9.65 -12.04
C PHE A 32 -11.23 10.91 -12.23
N SER A 33 -11.83 12.06 -11.94
CA SER A 33 -11.07 13.29 -11.72
C SER A 33 -10.36 13.24 -10.36
N PRO A 34 -9.20 13.92 -10.21
CA PRO A 34 -8.52 14.00 -8.91
C PRO A 34 -9.46 14.47 -7.79
N TYR A 35 -9.38 13.81 -6.65
CA TYR A 35 -10.24 14.05 -5.47
C TYR A 35 -11.73 13.78 -5.69
N GLN A 36 -12.12 13.22 -6.82
CA GLN A 36 -13.50 12.81 -7.04
C GLN A 36 -13.90 11.75 -6.03
N THR A 37 -15.12 11.88 -5.49
CA THR A 37 -15.71 10.98 -4.52
C THR A 37 -16.98 10.37 -5.06
N VAL A 38 -17.12 9.05 -4.92
CA VAL A 38 -18.32 8.28 -5.28
C VAL A 38 -18.64 7.31 -4.15
N ALA A 39 -19.81 7.46 -3.54
CA ALA A 39 -20.24 6.55 -2.48
C ALA A 39 -20.46 5.14 -3.03
N LEU A 40 -19.82 4.13 -2.46
CA LEU A 40 -20.09 2.72 -2.71
C LEU A 40 -21.19 2.21 -1.79
N ILE A 41 -21.10 2.51 -0.50
CA ILE A 41 -22.14 2.26 0.50
C ILE A 41 -22.26 3.55 1.30
N GLN A 42 -23.39 4.22 1.15
CA GLN A 42 -23.64 5.52 1.78
C GLN A 42 -23.41 5.47 3.30
N GLY A 43 -22.60 6.39 3.80
CA GLY A 43 -22.26 6.50 5.22
C GLY A 43 -21.29 5.43 5.74
N PHE A 44 -20.72 4.58 4.87
CA PHE A 44 -19.78 3.54 5.29
C PHE A 44 -18.48 3.54 4.50
N ILE A 45 -18.54 3.43 3.17
CA ILE A 45 -17.34 3.37 2.31
C ILE A 45 -17.60 4.09 0.99
N GLU A 46 -16.59 4.81 0.53
CA GLU A 46 -16.60 5.52 -0.75
C GLU A 46 -15.31 5.28 -1.53
N LEU A 47 -15.38 5.52 -2.84
CA LEU A 47 -14.20 5.72 -3.66
C LEU A 47 -13.83 7.20 -3.60
N HIS A 48 -12.64 7.50 -3.15
CA HIS A 48 -12.06 8.84 -3.13
C HIS A 48 -10.69 8.79 -3.78
N PHE A 49 -10.60 9.23 -5.05
CA PHE A 49 -9.37 9.13 -5.81
C PHE A 49 -8.30 10.09 -5.32
N ILE A 50 -7.19 9.55 -4.87
CA ILE A 50 -5.97 10.30 -4.57
C ILE A 50 -4.73 9.62 -5.15
N GLU A 51 -3.68 10.39 -5.38
CA GLU A 51 -2.36 9.88 -5.71
C GLU A 51 -1.39 10.13 -4.55
N ASN A 52 -0.96 9.05 -3.94
CA ASN A 52 -0.07 9.06 -2.79
C ASN A 52 1.40 9.02 -3.24
N ARG A 53 2.13 10.09 -2.98
CA ARG A 53 3.57 10.21 -3.30
C ARG A 53 4.49 9.39 -2.39
N GLY A 54 3.94 8.52 -1.56
CA GLY A 54 4.68 7.72 -0.60
C GLY A 54 4.64 8.29 0.81
N MET A 55 3.67 9.14 1.08
CA MET A 55 3.38 9.66 2.42
C MET A 55 2.71 8.57 3.25
N ALA A 56 3.34 8.16 4.34
CA ALA A 56 2.66 7.40 5.36
C ALA A 56 2.21 8.39 6.44
N PHE A 57 0.91 8.51 6.70
CA PHE A 57 0.33 9.36 7.73
C PHE A 57 0.72 10.85 7.66
N GLY A 58 0.89 11.39 6.45
CA GLY A 58 1.24 12.81 6.26
C GLY A 58 2.71 13.16 6.50
N THR A 59 3.58 12.17 6.72
CA THR A 59 5.02 12.40 6.88
C THR A 59 5.73 12.23 5.54
N GLU A 60 6.29 13.32 5.00
CA GLU A 60 7.18 13.28 3.85
C GLU A 60 8.56 12.77 4.28
N PHE A 61 9.12 11.78 3.57
CA PHE A 61 10.53 11.41 3.67
C PHE A 61 11.43 12.49 3.01
N GLY A 62 11.20 13.77 3.34
CA GLY A 62 11.89 14.91 2.74
C GLY A 62 11.23 15.40 1.43
N ALA A 63 11.27 16.71 1.23
CA ALA A 63 10.81 17.35 0.00
C ALA A 63 11.87 17.19 -1.09
N GLY A 64 11.65 16.30 -2.06
CA GLY A 64 12.53 16.22 -3.22
C GLY A 64 12.50 14.92 -3.99
N ILE A 65 13.00 14.99 -5.22
CA ILE A 65 13.06 13.85 -6.17
C ILE A 65 13.89 12.68 -5.61
N TRP A 66 14.94 12.97 -4.83
CA TRP A 66 15.79 11.96 -4.22
C TRP A 66 15.08 11.12 -3.16
N ALA A 67 14.16 11.70 -2.41
CA ALA A 67 13.35 10.97 -1.44
C ALA A 67 12.43 9.95 -2.14
N LYS A 68 11.85 10.32 -3.28
CA LYS A 68 11.06 9.40 -4.11
C LYS A 68 11.90 8.25 -4.67
N TYR A 69 13.08 8.55 -5.22
CA TYR A 69 13.99 7.49 -5.68
C TYR A 69 14.41 6.56 -4.54
N ALA A 70 14.78 7.11 -3.39
CA ALA A 70 15.16 6.32 -2.23
C ALA A 70 14.03 5.39 -1.77
N LEU A 71 12.78 5.89 -1.73
CA LEU A 71 11.61 5.10 -1.39
C LEU A 71 11.35 3.98 -2.42
N SER A 72 11.44 4.30 -3.71
CA SER A 72 11.23 3.32 -4.79
C SER A 72 12.31 2.22 -4.77
N VAL A 73 13.58 2.60 -4.56
CA VAL A 73 14.69 1.65 -4.41
C VAL A 73 14.49 0.79 -3.16
N PHE A 74 14.11 1.39 -2.03
CA PHE A 74 13.81 0.64 -0.80
C PHE A 74 12.70 -0.39 -1.02
N ARG A 75 11.60 0.01 -1.66
CA ARG A 75 10.49 -0.90 -2.02
C ARG A 75 10.97 -2.05 -2.92
N LEU A 76 11.78 -1.73 -3.93
CA LEU A 76 12.34 -2.74 -4.84
C LEU A 76 13.20 -3.77 -4.08
N LEU A 77 14.11 -3.31 -3.23
CA LEU A 77 14.95 -4.18 -2.41
C LEU A 77 14.14 -5.04 -1.44
N ALA A 78 13.10 -4.45 -0.82
CA ALA A 78 12.19 -5.18 0.06
C ALA A 78 11.47 -6.31 -0.69
N ILE A 79 10.96 -6.04 -1.90
CA ILE A 79 10.26 -7.03 -2.71
C ILE A 79 11.20 -8.14 -3.16
N ILE A 80 12.43 -7.82 -3.57
CA ILE A 80 13.45 -8.83 -3.90
C ILE A 80 13.71 -9.72 -2.67
N GLY A 81 13.88 -9.12 -1.49
CA GLY A 81 14.09 -9.85 -0.25
C GLY A 81 12.91 -10.75 0.13
N ILE A 82 11.67 -10.24 0.06
CA ILE A 82 10.46 -11.02 0.35
C ILE A 82 10.28 -12.14 -0.68
N GLY A 83 10.51 -11.88 -1.96
CA GLY A 83 10.45 -12.89 -3.03
C GLY A 83 11.47 -14.01 -2.86
N TYR A 84 12.72 -13.65 -2.53
CA TYR A 84 13.76 -14.61 -2.17
C TYR A 84 13.35 -15.46 -0.96
N TYR A 85 12.82 -14.81 0.08
CA TYR A 85 12.36 -15.51 1.29
C TYR A 85 11.18 -16.44 0.99
N LEU A 86 10.19 -16.00 0.22
CA LEU A 86 9.05 -16.82 -0.22
C LEU A 86 9.53 -18.09 -0.95
N ARG A 87 10.44 -17.91 -1.91
CA ARG A 87 11.04 -19.04 -2.63
C ARG A 87 11.76 -19.99 -1.68
N LYS A 88 12.60 -19.47 -0.78
CA LYS A 88 13.30 -20.28 0.23
C LYS A 88 12.32 -21.06 1.08
N VAL A 89 11.28 -20.42 1.62
CA VAL A 89 10.26 -21.04 2.46
C VAL A 89 9.58 -22.21 1.75
N ILE A 90 9.14 -22.03 0.51
CA ILE A 90 8.51 -23.10 -0.28
C ILE A 90 9.49 -24.28 -0.51
N LEU A 91 10.74 -23.98 -0.85
CA LEU A 91 11.70 -25.01 -1.22
C LEU A 91 12.25 -25.80 -0.01
N THR A 92 12.40 -25.15 1.15
CA THR A 92 13.14 -25.73 2.29
C THR A 92 12.29 -26.06 3.50
N GLN A 93 11.22 -25.29 3.77
CA GLN A 93 10.53 -25.34 5.07
C GLN A 93 9.17 -26.04 5.05
N ASN A 94 8.60 -26.34 3.87
CA ASN A 94 7.24 -26.88 3.74
C ASN A 94 6.22 -26.13 4.62
N PRO A 95 5.99 -24.84 4.38
CA PRO A 95 5.23 -23.97 5.25
C PRO A 95 3.78 -24.44 5.38
N ASN A 96 3.17 -24.16 6.53
CA ASN A 96 1.73 -24.29 6.63
C ASN A 96 1.01 -23.24 5.75
N PHE A 97 -0.22 -23.54 5.37
CA PHE A 97 -1.00 -22.74 4.42
C PHE A 97 -1.14 -21.26 4.84
N SER A 98 -1.43 -21.00 6.13
CA SER A 98 -1.63 -19.61 6.58
C SER A 98 -0.34 -18.78 6.53
N PHE A 99 0.82 -19.39 6.77
CA PHE A 99 2.11 -18.70 6.67
C PHE A 99 2.46 -18.41 5.22
N LEU A 100 2.25 -19.39 4.33
CA LEU A 100 2.44 -19.18 2.90
C LEU A 100 1.52 -18.08 2.37
N LEU A 101 0.23 -18.14 2.73
CA LEU A 101 -0.75 -17.13 2.34
C LEU A 101 -0.33 -15.74 2.83
N ALA A 102 0.11 -15.61 4.08
CA ALA A 102 0.54 -14.33 4.64
C ALA A 102 1.69 -13.70 3.84
N ILE A 103 2.73 -14.50 3.51
CA ILE A 103 3.87 -13.98 2.73
C ILE A 103 3.45 -13.64 1.30
N VAL A 104 2.58 -14.44 0.69
CA VAL A 104 2.03 -14.17 -0.64
C VAL A 104 1.24 -12.86 -0.67
N LEU A 105 0.40 -12.63 0.34
CA LEU A 105 -0.38 -11.38 0.46
C LEU A 105 0.53 -10.15 0.61
N ILE A 106 1.54 -10.23 1.49
CA ILE A 106 2.51 -9.14 1.70
C ILE A 106 3.30 -8.88 0.41
N PHE A 107 3.79 -9.94 -0.23
CA PHE A 107 4.55 -9.81 -1.47
C PHE A 107 3.71 -9.17 -2.59
N SER A 108 2.47 -9.65 -2.78
CA SER A 108 1.59 -9.16 -3.84
C SER A 108 1.23 -7.69 -3.64
N GLY A 109 0.88 -7.29 -2.43
CA GLY A 109 0.55 -5.90 -2.14
C GLY A 109 1.77 -4.98 -2.27
N ALA A 110 2.93 -5.38 -1.74
CA ALA A 110 4.15 -4.61 -1.93
C ALA A 110 4.52 -4.45 -3.42
N ALA A 111 4.38 -5.53 -4.21
CA ALA A 111 4.63 -5.51 -5.65
C ALA A 111 3.63 -4.61 -6.40
N GLY A 112 2.33 -4.63 -6.04
CA GLY A 112 1.31 -3.75 -6.61
C GLY A 112 1.67 -2.27 -6.45
N ASN A 113 1.97 -1.85 -5.23
CA ASN A 113 2.38 -0.46 -4.96
C ASN A 113 3.74 -0.08 -5.58
N LEU A 114 4.64 -1.06 -5.81
CA LEU A 114 5.87 -0.81 -6.55
C LEU A 114 5.61 -0.57 -8.03
N ILE A 115 4.69 -1.32 -8.65
CA ILE A 115 4.31 -1.14 -10.06
C ILE A 115 3.84 0.30 -10.30
N ASP A 116 2.99 0.83 -9.44
CA ASP A 116 2.54 2.22 -9.54
C ASP A 116 3.74 3.19 -9.48
N GLY A 117 4.57 3.05 -8.46
CA GLY A 117 5.74 3.90 -8.26
C GLY A 117 6.76 3.83 -9.39
N MET A 118 6.89 2.69 -10.06
CA MET A 118 7.85 2.51 -11.16
C MET A 118 7.32 3.01 -12.50
N PHE A 119 6.04 2.77 -12.79
CA PHE A 119 5.53 2.84 -14.16
C PHE A 119 4.44 3.87 -14.39
N TYR A 120 3.67 4.28 -13.36
CA TYR A 120 2.48 5.08 -13.60
C TYR A 120 2.76 6.47 -14.15
N ASP A 121 3.79 7.16 -13.67
CA ASP A 121 4.20 8.45 -14.24
C ASP A 121 4.76 8.32 -15.67
N PHE A 122 5.26 7.13 -16.01
CA PHE A 122 5.81 6.84 -17.32
C PHE A 122 4.74 6.35 -18.32
N ALA A 123 3.80 5.52 -17.84
CA ALA A 123 2.81 4.85 -18.68
C ALA A 123 1.58 5.72 -18.96
N PHE A 124 1.24 6.62 -18.05
CA PHE A 124 0.12 7.54 -18.22
C PHE A 124 0.67 8.92 -18.58
N ASP A 125 0.43 9.36 -19.81
CA ASP A 125 0.58 10.78 -20.17
C ASP A 125 -0.29 11.57 -19.21
N LEU A 126 0.37 12.30 -18.34
CA LEU A 126 -0.31 13.15 -17.37
C LEU A 126 -1.07 14.20 -18.16
N ASP A 127 -2.38 14.17 -18.08
CA ASP A 127 -3.22 15.24 -18.59
C ASP A 127 -2.67 16.56 -18.04
N LYS A 128 -2.45 17.54 -18.91
CA LYS A 128 -1.94 18.86 -18.50
C LYS A 128 -2.81 19.48 -17.41
N ASP A 129 -4.11 19.21 -17.44
CA ASP A 129 -5.06 19.65 -16.44
C ASP A 129 -4.87 18.90 -15.10
N PHE A 130 -4.48 17.65 -15.14
CA PHE A 130 -4.12 16.87 -13.95
C PHE A 130 -2.86 17.42 -13.28
N LEU A 131 -1.81 17.71 -14.05
CA LEU A 131 -0.59 18.35 -13.54
C LEU A 131 -0.87 19.73 -12.94
N THR A 132 -1.70 20.53 -13.59
CA THR A 132 -2.06 21.86 -13.07
C THR A 132 -2.84 21.78 -11.76
N ASN A 133 -3.69 20.78 -11.57
CA ASN A 133 -4.42 20.58 -10.32
C ASN A 133 -3.52 20.04 -9.20
N TRP A 134 -2.50 19.25 -9.52
CA TRP A 134 -1.54 18.69 -8.56
C TRP A 134 -0.44 19.65 -8.14
N THR A 135 -0.11 20.61 -9.00
CA THR A 135 0.92 21.62 -8.73
C THR A 135 0.34 22.89 -8.09
N ARG A 136 -0.99 23.00 -7.97
CA ARG A 136 -1.63 24.10 -7.24
C ARG A 136 -1.56 23.81 -5.75
N THR A 137 -0.58 24.38 -5.07
CA THR A 137 -0.70 24.66 -3.65
C THR A 137 -1.77 25.73 -3.53
N TYR A 138 -2.93 25.37 -3.04
CA TYR A 138 -3.96 26.34 -2.69
C TYR A 138 -3.48 27.10 -1.46
N ASP A 139 -2.92 28.27 -1.66
CA ASP A 139 -3.13 29.39 -0.74
C ASP A 139 -4.51 29.94 -1.07
N GLU A 140 -5.33 30.21 -0.05
CA GLU A 140 -6.74 30.64 -0.23
C GLU A 140 -6.90 31.87 -1.14
N ASN A 141 -5.81 32.54 -1.52
CA ASN A 141 -5.79 33.75 -2.35
C ASN A 141 -4.93 33.69 -3.60
N ASN A 142 -4.05 32.71 -3.77
CA ASN A 142 -3.20 32.60 -4.97
C ASN A 142 -2.83 31.17 -5.29
N ALA A 143 -3.16 30.70 -6.49
CA ALA A 143 -2.64 29.44 -7.00
C ALA A 143 -1.14 29.58 -7.31
N VAL A 144 -0.29 29.05 -6.43
CA VAL A 144 1.17 29.02 -6.67
C VAL A 144 1.50 27.74 -7.44
N PHE A 145 2.02 27.90 -8.66
CA PHE A 145 2.58 26.79 -9.41
C PHE A 145 3.91 26.35 -8.79
N LEU A 146 4.06 25.06 -8.52
CA LEU A 146 5.35 24.52 -8.15
C LEU A 146 6.34 24.68 -9.32
N PRO A 147 7.64 24.94 -9.04
CA PRO A 147 8.67 25.06 -10.08
C PRO A 147 8.73 23.81 -10.97
N ASP A 148 9.17 23.97 -12.22
CA ASP A 148 9.28 22.89 -13.21
C ASP A 148 10.13 21.71 -12.75
N GLU A 149 11.01 21.90 -11.77
CA GLU A 149 11.81 20.82 -11.15
C GLU A 149 10.95 19.79 -10.41
N VAL A 150 9.79 20.17 -9.90
CA VAL A 150 8.86 19.26 -9.19
C VAL A 150 8.00 18.48 -10.20
N ARG A 151 7.97 18.90 -11.47
CA ARG A 151 7.25 18.27 -12.56
C ARG A 151 8.04 17.16 -13.25
N LYS A 152 9.24 16.82 -12.80
CA LYS A 152 10.00 15.71 -13.37
C LYS A 152 9.28 14.42 -13.06
N THR A 153 8.55 13.98 -14.08
CA THR A 153 7.91 12.67 -14.13
C THR A 153 8.88 11.68 -14.76
N GLY A 154 8.79 10.42 -14.43
CA GLY A 154 9.65 9.41 -15.01
C GLY A 154 9.62 8.08 -14.28
N PHE A 155 10.45 7.17 -14.75
CA PHE A 155 10.62 5.86 -14.15
C PHE A 155 11.02 5.98 -12.67
N MET A 156 10.34 5.25 -11.79
CA MET A 156 10.49 5.25 -10.33
C MET A 156 10.01 6.54 -9.60
N LEU A 157 9.34 7.44 -10.28
CA LEU A 157 8.81 8.67 -9.68
C LEU A 157 7.29 8.67 -9.52
N GLY A 158 6.62 7.58 -9.90
CA GLY A 158 5.18 7.42 -9.84
C GLY A 158 4.61 7.52 -8.42
N SER A 159 3.35 7.91 -8.38
CA SER A 159 2.54 7.94 -7.17
C SER A 159 1.68 6.67 -7.09
N VAL A 160 1.43 6.20 -5.88
CA VAL A 160 0.51 5.09 -5.64
C VAL A 160 -0.91 5.61 -5.76
N VAL A 161 -1.76 4.89 -6.48
CA VAL A 161 -3.19 5.22 -6.60
C VAL A 161 -3.95 4.62 -5.42
N ASP A 162 -4.56 5.50 -4.61
CA ASP A 162 -5.40 5.13 -3.48
C ASP A 162 -6.85 5.57 -3.75
N MET A 163 -7.83 4.78 -3.25
CA MET A 163 -9.23 5.07 -3.58
C MET A 163 -10.25 4.70 -2.52
N PHE A 164 -9.99 3.74 -1.66
CA PHE A 164 -10.98 3.32 -0.67
C PHE A 164 -10.88 4.15 0.60
N ARG A 165 -11.98 4.79 1.00
CA ARG A 165 -12.09 5.59 2.22
C ARG A 165 -13.29 5.13 3.04
N PHE A 166 -13.08 4.90 4.34
CA PHE A 166 -14.17 4.70 5.28
C PHE A 166 -14.71 6.05 5.77
N THR A 167 -16.02 6.22 5.72
CA THR A 167 -16.69 7.48 6.13
C THR A 167 -17.32 7.39 7.50
N VAL A 168 -17.10 6.28 8.23
CA VAL A 168 -17.61 6.08 9.58
C VAL A 168 -16.89 7.00 10.55
N THR A 169 -17.67 7.77 11.33
CA THR A 169 -17.14 8.72 12.30
C THR A 169 -17.38 8.26 13.73
N TRP A 170 -16.53 8.73 14.63
CA TRP A 170 -16.76 8.55 16.06
C TRP A 170 -18.03 9.28 16.50
N PRO A 171 -18.81 8.71 17.43
CA PRO A 171 -19.94 9.43 18.03
C PRO A 171 -19.48 10.78 18.61
N SER A 172 -20.34 11.80 18.53
CA SER A 172 -19.99 13.17 18.98
C SER A 172 -19.60 13.26 20.45
N TRP A 173 -20.05 12.32 21.27
CA TRP A 173 -19.72 12.24 22.70
C TRP A 173 -18.35 11.62 23.02
N MET A 174 -17.61 11.13 22.01
CA MET A 174 -16.33 10.46 22.21
C MET A 174 -15.30 11.42 22.80
N PRO A 175 -14.64 11.05 23.93
CA PRO A 175 -13.66 11.91 24.59
C PRO A 175 -12.37 12.05 23.77
N PHE A 176 -11.42 12.86 24.26
CA PHE A 176 -10.09 13.11 23.69
C PHE A 176 -10.09 13.81 22.32
N GLY A 177 -11.15 14.55 21.99
CA GLY A 177 -11.25 15.26 20.71
C GLY A 177 -11.54 14.36 19.51
N LEU A 178 -11.93 13.12 19.74
CA LEU A 178 -12.23 12.14 18.67
C LEU A 178 -13.65 12.30 18.11
N GLY A 179 -14.57 12.92 18.89
CA GLY A 179 -15.98 13.05 18.52
C GLY A 179 -16.19 13.73 17.17
N GLY A 180 -16.90 13.07 16.25
CA GLY A 180 -17.16 13.55 14.89
C GLY A 180 -16.00 13.31 13.89
N GLY A 181 -14.82 12.93 14.36
CA GLY A 181 -13.70 12.56 13.49
C GLY A 181 -13.88 11.17 12.86
N GLU A 182 -13.23 10.92 11.73
CA GLU A 182 -13.25 9.59 11.08
C GLU A 182 -12.58 8.53 11.95
N ILE A 183 -13.18 7.33 12.02
CA ILE A 183 -12.62 6.19 12.77
C ILE A 183 -11.34 5.70 12.10
N PHE A 184 -11.30 5.72 10.76
CA PHE A 184 -10.16 5.29 9.96
C PHE A 184 -9.91 6.28 8.82
N PRO A 185 -9.13 7.34 9.08
CA PRO A 185 -8.87 8.40 8.08
C PRO A 185 -8.06 7.98 6.86
N PRO A 186 -7.15 6.97 6.90
CA PRO A 186 -6.35 6.63 5.75
C PRO A 186 -7.18 6.19 4.55
N ILE A 187 -6.80 6.66 3.36
CA ILE A 187 -7.30 6.17 2.08
C ILE A 187 -6.36 5.08 1.63
N TRP A 188 -6.87 3.97 1.13
CA TRP A 188 -6.13 2.76 0.84
C TRP A 188 -6.56 2.10 -0.48
N ASN A 189 -5.82 1.09 -0.91
CA ASN A 189 -6.04 0.33 -2.12
C ASN A 189 -6.00 -1.19 -1.86
N ILE A 190 -6.21 -2.01 -2.89
CA ILE A 190 -6.21 -3.48 -2.76
C ILE A 190 -4.84 -4.00 -2.31
N ALA A 191 -3.74 -3.37 -2.76
CA ALA A 191 -2.40 -3.75 -2.34
C ALA A 191 -2.19 -3.53 -0.84
N ASP A 192 -2.64 -2.38 -0.30
CA ASP A 192 -2.54 -2.07 1.14
C ASP A 192 -3.39 -3.03 1.98
N PHE A 193 -4.60 -3.34 1.51
CA PHE A 193 -5.45 -4.34 2.16
C PHE A 193 -4.77 -5.71 2.19
N SER A 194 -4.15 -6.11 1.08
CA SER A 194 -3.40 -7.36 0.99
C SER A 194 -2.24 -7.41 1.98
N ILE A 195 -1.42 -6.34 2.04
CA ILE A 195 -0.33 -6.24 3.04
C ILE A 195 -0.89 -6.35 4.46
N SER A 196 -1.93 -5.58 4.77
CA SER A 196 -2.55 -5.55 6.10
C SER A 196 -3.09 -6.91 6.52
N CYS A 197 -3.78 -7.62 5.63
CA CYS A 197 -4.23 -8.98 5.86
C CYS A 197 -3.07 -9.96 6.08
N GLY A 198 -2.02 -9.86 5.28
CA GLY A 198 -0.84 -10.70 5.41
C GLY A 198 -0.12 -10.49 6.75
N VAL A 199 0.11 -9.24 7.15
CA VAL A 199 0.70 -8.89 8.44
C VAL A 199 -0.21 -9.32 9.59
N GLY A 200 -1.52 -9.07 9.49
CA GLY A 200 -2.50 -9.50 10.49
C GLY A 200 -2.49 -11.02 10.71
N LEU A 201 -2.41 -11.82 9.64
CA LEU A 201 -2.29 -13.28 9.73
C LEU A 201 -1.01 -13.70 10.45
N LEU A 202 0.13 -13.05 10.17
CA LEU A 202 1.38 -13.33 10.88
C LEU A 202 1.25 -13.01 12.37
N LEU A 203 0.77 -11.82 12.71
CA LEU A 203 0.63 -11.39 14.11
C LEU A 203 -0.31 -12.30 14.90
N LEU A 204 -1.49 -12.63 14.36
CA LEU A 204 -2.47 -13.49 15.02
C LEU A 204 -1.93 -14.90 15.27
N LYS A 205 -1.21 -15.45 14.29
CA LYS A 205 -0.72 -16.83 14.38
C LYS A 205 0.52 -16.96 15.26
N TYR A 206 1.42 -15.98 15.22
CA TYR A 206 2.71 -16.06 15.92
C TYR A 206 2.75 -15.28 17.23
N ARG A 207 1.64 -14.62 17.64
CA ARG A 207 1.55 -13.88 18.91
C ARG A 207 1.98 -14.70 20.13
N LYS A 208 1.75 -16.02 20.11
CA LYS A 208 2.12 -16.93 21.21
C LYS A 208 3.63 -17.18 21.30
N ASN A 209 4.38 -16.95 20.23
CA ASN A 209 5.82 -17.16 20.21
C ASN A 209 6.60 -15.91 20.66
N PHE A 210 5.98 -14.72 20.60
CA PHE A 210 6.58 -13.49 21.11
C PHE A 210 6.56 -13.36 22.62
N GLY A 211 5.78 -14.19 23.35
CA GLY A 211 5.67 -14.17 24.81
C GLY A 211 6.44 -15.28 25.52
N LYS A 212 7.10 -16.20 24.80
CA LYS A 212 7.98 -17.19 25.42
C LYS A 212 9.40 -16.63 25.47
N SER A 213 9.68 -15.92 26.56
CA SER A 213 11.03 -15.67 27.06
C SER A 213 11.77 -17.00 27.24
N ASN A 214 13.06 -17.02 26.90
CA ASN A 214 13.95 -18.19 27.03
C ASN A 214 14.31 -18.49 28.49
N ASP A 215 13.33 -18.52 29.37
CA ASP A 215 13.52 -18.80 30.80
C ASP A 215 13.15 -20.26 31.13
N GLU A 216 13.84 -21.21 30.50
CA GLU A 216 13.94 -22.57 31.09
C GLU A 216 15.11 -23.31 30.39
N LYS A 217 16.34 -22.98 30.77
CA LYS A 217 17.39 -23.98 30.85
C LYS A 217 17.46 -24.44 32.30
N PRO A 218 17.10 -25.70 32.61
CA PRO A 218 17.46 -26.28 33.90
C PRO A 218 19.00 -26.35 33.96
N LEU A 219 19.55 -25.81 35.02
CA LEU A 219 20.92 -26.11 35.41
C LEU A 219 20.97 -27.60 35.77
N GLU A 220 21.50 -28.44 34.88
CA GLU A 220 21.93 -29.78 35.24
C GLU A 220 23.18 -29.66 36.12
N ASN A 221 23.05 -30.09 37.35
CA ASN A 221 24.14 -30.37 38.31
C ASN A 221 24.86 -31.66 37.93
#